data_6b0cbaeb5650c1a76b652316bff55c77
#
_entry.id   6b0cbaeb5650c1a76b652316bff55c77
#
_cell.length_a   1.000
_cell.length_b   1.000
_cell.length_c   1.000
_cell.angle_alpha   90.00
_cell.angle_beta   90.00
_cell.angle_gamma   90.00
#
_symmetry.space_group_name_H-M   'P 1'
#
loop_
_entity.id
_entity.type
_entity.pdbx_description
1 polymer ?
#
loop_
_entity_poly.entity_id
_entity_poly.type
_entity_poly.pdbx_seq_one_letter_code
_entity_poly.pdbx_strand_id
1 'polypeptide(L)'
;VGVDPTAKKFREYYKRHISVVPEFFSDTAVNSVAQGKKAKVITSFAMFYDLERPLDFVAQIQKVLHQDGIWVFEQSYLPLMLETNAYDTVCHEHLEYYGLAQVEWILNKVGMHVVGVELNDTNGGSFSVMAAHIGSAVPVNKEQLDHIRQYEAKAAIGELSTYEQFKTRVENNREQLRATIAKYKSEGKRVCGIGASTKGNVVLQYCGFGPDDIEMIGDVNPDKFGSYTPGSWIPIRSEAEVLDSHPDVLLVLPWHFREFFAGSSIFKGRNVLFPLPIIELVTL
;
A
#
# COMPACT_ATOMS: atom_id res chain seq x y z
N VAL A 1 -5.14 23.42 0.99
CA VAL A 1 -5.09 23.08 2.43
C VAL A 1 -4.57 21.68 2.56
N GLY A 2 -3.59 21.44 3.45
CA GLY A 2 -3.17 20.12 3.89
C GLY A 2 -3.71 19.86 5.30
N VAL A 3 -4.32 18.71 5.55
CA VAL A 3 -4.80 18.29 6.87
C VAL A 3 -4.19 16.94 7.18
N ASP A 4 -3.30 16.90 8.16
CA ASP A 4 -2.54 15.71 8.51
C ASP A 4 -1.95 15.84 9.92
N PRO A 5 -2.18 14.92 10.87
CA PRO A 5 -1.65 15.02 12.22
C PRO A 5 -0.12 15.02 12.26
N THR A 6 0.55 14.43 11.28
CA THR A 6 2.03 14.43 11.18
C THR A 6 2.62 15.66 10.51
N ALA A 7 1.78 16.54 9.94
CA ALA A 7 2.20 17.72 9.18
C ALA A 7 3.13 18.68 9.96
N LYS A 8 3.07 18.64 11.29
CA LYS A 8 3.96 19.42 12.13
C LYS A 8 5.42 18.96 12.01
N LYS A 9 5.63 17.63 11.99
CA LYS A 9 6.95 16.99 11.79
C LYS A 9 7.50 17.26 10.38
N PHE A 10 6.63 17.27 9.37
CA PHE A 10 7.00 17.39 7.96
C PHE A 10 6.72 18.78 7.37
N ARG A 11 6.65 19.83 8.23
CA ARG A 11 6.29 21.19 7.81
C ARG A 11 7.21 21.77 6.72
N GLU A 12 8.46 21.41 6.69
CA GLU A 12 9.47 21.86 5.72
C GLU A 12 9.17 21.42 4.28
N TYR A 13 8.46 20.29 4.08
CA TYR A 13 8.08 19.78 2.77
C TYR A 13 6.85 20.48 2.17
N TYR A 14 6.08 21.21 3.00
CA TYR A 14 4.93 21.95 2.52
C TYR A 14 5.34 23.30 1.95
N LYS A 15 4.94 23.58 0.70
CA LYS A 15 5.18 24.86 0.06
C LYS A 15 4.49 25.99 0.86
N ARG A 16 5.09 27.19 0.85
CA ARG A 16 4.64 28.35 1.67
C ARG A 16 3.18 28.76 1.45
N HIS A 17 2.63 28.53 0.26
CA HIS A 17 1.25 28.89 -0.08
C HIS A 17 0.21 27.84 0.37
N ILE A 18 0.65 26.72 0.94
CA ILE A 18 -0.23 25.68 1.46
C ILE A 18 -0.51 25.97 2.94
N SER A 19 -1.77 26.23 3.28
CA SER A 19 -2.23 26.23 4.67
C SER A 19 -2.25 24.81 5.19
N VAL A 20 -1.67 24.58 6.36
CA VAL A 20 -1.53 23.24 6.95
C VAL A 20 -2.20 23.21 8.31
N VAL A 21 -3.06 22.22 8.52
CA VAL A 21 -3.74 21.94 9.78
C VAL A 21 -3.18 20.61 10.32
N PRO A 22 -2.39 20.62 11.41
CA PRO A 22 -1.75 19.42 11.96
C PRO A 22 -2.71 18.65 12.89
N GLU A 23 -3.84 18.21 12.34
CA GLU A 23 -4.91 17.48 13.01
C GLU A 23 -5.42 16.35 12.13
N PHE A 24 -6.19 15.44 12.71
CA PHE A 24 -6.97 14.49 11.91
C PHE A 24 -7.99 15.22 11.05
N PHE A 25 -8.27 14.67 9.87
CA PHE A 25 -9.22 15.29 8.96
C PHE A 25 -10.62 15.39 9.61
N SER A 26 -11.17 16.59 9.56
CA SER A 26 -12.54 16.89 9.96
C SER A 26 -13.06 18.12 9.20
N ASP A 27 -14.37 18.26 9.08
CA ASP A 27 -14.99 19.45 8.52
C ASP A 27 -14.63 20.70 9.34
N THR A 28 -14.48 20.58 10.64
CA THR A 28 -14.02 21.65 11.54
C THR A 28 -12.58 22.04 11.23
N ALA A 29 -11.67 21.06 11.09
CA ALA A 29 -10.27 21.31 10.75
C ALA A 29 -10.12 22.04 9.41
N VAL A 30 -10.86 21.61 8.39
CA VAL A 30 -10.87 22.29 7.08
C VAL A 30 -11.44 23.70 7.19
N ASN A 31 -12.56 23.89 7.87
CA ASN A 31 -13.24 25.17 7.99
C ASN A 31 -12.42 26.21 8.80
N SER A 32 -11.51 25.78 9.69
CA SER A 32 -10.62 26.66 10.43
C SER A 32 -9.72 27.53 9.52
N VAL A 33 -9.44 27.06 8.30
CA VAL A 33 -8.58 27.75 7.31
C VAL A 33 -9.28 28.06 5.99
N ALA A 34 -10.39 27.39 5.68
CA ALA A 34 -11.12 27.52 4.41
C ALA A 34 -12.00 28.76 4.31
N GLN A 35 -12.22 29.50 5.43
CA GLN A 35 -13.04 30.70 5.46
C GLN A 35 -14.45 30.51 4.87
N GLY A 36 -15.08 29.38 5.13
CA GLY A 36 -16.40 29.03 4.62
C GLY A 36 -16.44 28.56 3.16
N LYS A 37 -15.30 28.51 2.47
CA LYS A 37 -15.23 28.01 1.09
C LYS A 37 -15.27 26.48 1.07
N LYS A 38 -15.95 25.93 0.06
CA LYS A 38 -15.98 24.49 -0.22
C LYS A 38 -14.84 24.11 -1.19
N ALA A 39 -14.28 22.93 -1.00
CA ALA A 39 -13.23 22.41 -1.87
C ALA A 39 -13.78 21.95 -3.22
N LYS A 40 -13.17 22.38 -4.32
CA LYS A 40 -13.48 21.84 -5.66
C LYS A 40 -12.83 20.48 -5.89
N VAL A 41 -11.67 20.26 -5.28
CA VAL A 41 -10.97 18.99 -5.33
C VAL A 41 -10.49 18.65 -3.92
N ILE A 42 -10.75 17.43 -3.48
CA ILE A 42 -10.16 16.84 -2.28
C ILE A 42 -9.40 15.61 -2.75
N THR A 43 -8.22 15.38 -2.17
CA THR A 43 -7.42 14.18 -2.44
C THR A 43 -7.04 13.50 -1.15
N SER A 44 -7.06 12.15 -1.14
CA SER A 44 -6.51 11.34 -0.05
C SER A 44 -5.91 10.05 -0.64
N PHE A 45 -4.67 9.74 -0.27
CA PHE A 45 -3.93 8.61 -0.84
C PHE A 45 -3.40 7.72 0.27
N ALA A 46 -3.53 6.39 0.09
CA ALA A 46 -2.98 5.36 0.96
C ALA A 46 -3.32 5.57 2.46
N MET A 47 -4.59 5.88 2.79
CA MET A 47 -5.01 6.09 4.18
C MET A 47 -6.45 5.65 4.47
N PHE A 48 -7.30 5.47 3.44
CA PHE A 48 -8.73 5.20 3.65
C PHE A 48 -8.97 3.81 4.27
N TYR A 49 -8.11 2.84 3.96
CA TYR A 49 -8.14 1.49 4.52
C TYR A 49 -7.68 1.41 6.00
N ASP A 50 -7.11 2.49 6.54
CA ASP A 50 -6.65 2.58 7.93
C ASP A 50 -7.72 3.18 8.86
N LEU A 51 -8.86 3.58 8.32
CA LEU A 51 -9.88 4.28 9.07
C LEU A 51 -10.75 3.34 9.89
N GLU A 52 -10.83 3.53 11.20
CA GLU A 52 -11.76 2.83 12.08
C GLU A 52 -13.24 3.16 11.79
N ARG A 53 -13.49 4.37 11.24
CA ARG A 53 -14.86 4.89 11.00
C ARG A 53 -14.96 5.52 9.60
N PRO A 54 -14.90 4.74 8.53
CA PRO A 54 -14.88 5.27 7.16
C PRO A 54 -16.15 6.05 6.79
N LEU A 55 -17.33 5.65 7.27
CA LEU A 55 -18.58 6.39 7.05
C LEU A 55 -18.52 7.80 7.61
N ASP A 56 -17.97 7.99 8.81
CA ASP A 56 -17.85 9.32 9.43
C ASP A 56 -16.88 10.19 8.64
N PHE A 57 -15.78 9.62 8.19
CA PHE A 57 -14.81 10.33 7.36
C PHE A 57 -15.46 10.80 6.05
N VAL A 58 -16.16 9.92 5.34
CA VAL A 58 -16.83 10.26 4.08
C VAL A 58 -17.95 11.31 4.29
N ALA A 59 -18.68 11.23 5.40
CA ALA A 59 -19.65 12.25 5.75
C ALA A 59 -19.01 13.63 5.96
N GLN A 60 -17.79 13.69 6.48
CA GLN A 60 -17.06 14.95 6.63
C GLN A 60 -16.49 15.45 5.28
N ILE A 61 -16.01 14.56 4.41
CA ILE A 61 -15.67 14.90 3.02
C ILE A 61 -16.88 15.55 2.33
N GLN A 62 -18.03 14.91 2.40
CA GLN A 62 -19.28 15.39 1.82
C GLN A 62 -19.62 16.82 2.26
N LYS A 63 -19.46 17.15 3.55
CA LYS A 63 -19.73 18.47 4.10
C LYS A 63 -18.80 19.57 3.56
N VAL A 64 -17.54 19.28 3.28
CA VAL A 64 -16.54 20.28 2.84
C VAL A 64 -16.34 20.33 1.33
N LEU A 65 -16.82 19.33 0.61
CA LEU A 65 -16.77 19.27 -0.85
C LEU A 65 -17.81 20.25 -1.45
N HIS A 66 -17.43 20.96 -2.53
CA HIS A 66 -18.34 21.77 -3.31
C HIS A 66 -19.37 20.87 -4.03
N GLN A 67 -20.59 21.41 -4.31
CA GLN A 67 -21.65 20.63 -5.00
C GLN A 67 -21.16 19.96 -6.30
N ASP A 68 -20.35 20.67 -7.11
CA ASP A 68 -19.72 20.16 -8.33
C ASP A 68 -18.22 19.92 -8.11
N GLY A 69 -17.83 19.54 -6.91
CA GLY A 69 -16.47 19.14 -6.58
C GLY A 69 -16.28 17.64 -6.73
N ILE A 70 -15.00 17.23 -6.78
CA ILE A 70 -14.62 15.82 -6.80
C ILE A 70 -13.71 15.49 -5.61
N TRP A 71 -13.92 14.31 -5.06
CA TRP A 71 -12.98 13.69 -4.12
C TRP A 71 -12.29 12.54 -4.83
N VAL A 72 -10.96 12.61 -4.92
CA VAL A 72 -10.10 11.56 -5.49
C VAL A 72 -9.37 10.88 -4.37
N PHE A 73 -9.52 9.57 -4.25
CA PHE A 73 -8.78 8.80 -3.27
C PHE A 73 -8.24 7.51 -3.88
N GLU A 74 -7.06 7.14 -3.45
CA GLU A 74 -6.37 5.94 -3.92
C GLU A 74 -5.99 5.06 -2.75
N GLN A 75 -6.16 3.76 -2.95
CA GLN A 75 -5.85 2.75 -1.95
C GLN A 75 -5.67 1.36 -2.58
N SER A 76 -5.14 0.44 -1.80
CA SER A 76 -5.04 -0.96 -2.21
C SER A 76 -6.40 -1.53 -2.62
N TYR A 77 -6.41 -2.29 -3.71
CA TYR A 77 -7.62 -2.85 -4.31
C TYR A 77 -7.70 -4.35 -4.06
N LEU A 78 -8.74 -4.79 -3.36
CA LEU A 78 -8.89 -6.18 -2.91
C LEU A 78 -8.76 -7.21 -4.04
N PRO A 79 -9.41 -7.08 -5.20
CA PRO A 79 -9.23 -8.03 -6.29
C PRO A 79 -7.78 -8.19 -6.75
N LEU A 80 -7.04 -7.09 -6.92
CA LEU A 80 -5.62 -7.14 -7.29
C LEU A 80 -4.75 -7.73 -6.18
N MET A 81 -5.03 -7.43 -4.91
CA MET A 81 -4.36 -8.07 -3.77
C MET A 81 -4.50 -9.60 -3.81
N LEU A 82 -5.71 -10.09 -4.08
CA LEU A 82 -5.98 -11.54 -4.20
C LEU A 82 -5.29 -12.14 -5.42
N GLU A 83 -5.30 -11.46 -6.57
CA GLU A 83 -4.69 -11.91 -7.82
C GLU A 83 -3.17 -11.98 -7.73
N THR A 84 -2.54 -10.94 -7.20
CA THR A 84 -1.08 -10.83 -7.06
C THR A 84 -0.53 -11.55 -5.82
N ASN A 85 -1.38 -12.22 -5.07
CA ASN A 85 -1.01 -12.89 -3.82
C ASN A 85 -0.35 -11.97 -2.79
N ALA A 86 -0.72 -10.67 -2.77
CA ALA A 86 -0.10 -9.64 -1.95
C ALA A 86 -0.54 -9.73 -0.48
N TYR A 87 -0.26 -10.86 0.18
CA TYR A 87 -0.59 -11.08 1.59
C TYR A 87 0.20 -10.18 2.55
N ASP A 88 1.30 -9.61 2.08
CA ASP A 88 2.07 -8.59 2.79
C ASP A 88 1.25 -7.33 3.11
N THR A 89 0.13 -7.13 2.40
CA THR A 89 -0.83 -6.07 2.68
C THR A 89 -1.65 -6.34 3.97
N VAL A 90 -1.69 -7.59 4.47
CA VAL A 90 -2.38 -7.95 5.72
C VAL A 90 -1.50 -7.59 6.91
N CYS A 91 -1.53 -6.33 7.30
CA CYS A 91 -0.78 -5.78 8.42
C CYS A 91 -1.73 -5.08 9.42
N HIS A 92 -1.24 -4.78 10.61
CA HIS A 92 -2.03 -4.19 11.68
C HIS A 92 -2.56 -2.78 11.37
N GLU A 93 -1.96 -2.06 10.44
CA GLU A 93 -2.38 -0.71 10.01
C GLU A 93 -3.59 -0.78 9.07
N HIS A 94 -3.72 -1.84 8.26
CA HIS A 94 -4.80 -1.99 7.29
C HIS A 94 -6.02 -2.67 7.91
N LEU A 95 -7.00 -1.89 8.33
CA LEU A 95 -8.20 -2.37 8.99
C LEU A 95 -9.22 -2.93 8.00
N GLU A 96 -9.22 -2.43 6.75
CA GLU A 96 -10.25 -2.68 5.76
C GLU A 96 -9.64 -3.03 4.39
N TYR A 97 -10.34 -3.88 3.64
CA TYR A 97 -9.97 -4.30 2.28
C TYR A 97 -11.15 -4.06 1.35
N TYR A 98 -10.99 -3.14 0.41
CA TYR A 98 -12.09 -2.64 -0.40
C TYR A 98 -12.05 -3.16 -1.85
N GLY A 99 -13.25 -3.55 -2.33
CA GLY A 99 -13.62 -3.50 -3.73
C GLY A 99 -14.48 -2.29 -4.03
N LEU A 100 -14.84 -2.09 -5.30
CA LEU A 100 -15.68 -0.97 -5.73
C LEU A 100 -17.08 -1.01 -5.09
N ALA A 101 -17.66 -2.20 -4.97
CA ALA A 101 -19.00 -2.37 -4.41
C ALA A 101 -19.10 -1.84 -2.96
N GLN A 102 -18.07 -2.07 -2.11
CA GLN A 102 -18.02 -1.57 -0.75
C GLN A 102 -17.88 -0.04 -0.73
N VAL A 103 -17.04 0.51 -1.60
CA VAL A 103 -16.87 1.95 -1.75
C VAL A 103 -18.18 2.61 -2.22
N GLU A 104 -18.84 2.05 -3.22
CA GLU A 104 -20.15 2.55 -3.69
C GLU A 104 -21.19 2.54 -2.57
N TRP A 105 -21.23 1.48 -1.75
CA TRP A 105 -22.13 1.38 -0.61
C TRP A 105 -21.87 2.49 0.43
N ILE A 106 -20.61 2.73 0.80
CA ILE A 106 -20.22 3.77 1.75
C ILE A 106 -20.63 5.15 1.23
N LEU A 107 -20.28 5.47 -0.03
CA LEU A 107 -20.57 6.76 -0.65
C LEU A 107 -22.08 7.04 -0.72
N ASN A 108 -22.86 6.03 -1.13
CA ASN A 108 -24.31 6.17 -1.23
C ASN A 108 -24.99 6.48 0.12
N LYS A 109 -24.45 5.97 1.24
CA LYS A 109 -24.95 6.26 2.58
C LYS A 109 -24.90 7.74 2.96
N VAL A 110 -24.00 8.50 2.35
CA VAL A 110 -23.81 9.93 2.62
C VAL A 110 -24.21 10.84 1.45
N GLY A 111 -24.95 10.33 0.46
CA GLY A 111 -25.41 11.12 -0.68
C GLY A 111 -24.31 11.44 -1.70
N MET A 112 -23.30 10.60 -1.78
CA MET A 112 -22.24 10.67 -2.79
C MET A 112 -22.28 9.42 -3.69
N HIS A 113 -21.60 9.47 -4.83
CA HIS A 113 -21.46 8.33 -5.74
C HIS A 113 -20.09 8.33 -6.43
N VAL A 114 -19.68 7.18 -6.94
CA VAL A 114 -18.49 7.06 -7.76
C VAL A 114 -18.80 7.60 -9.16
N VAL A 115 -17.91 8.45 -9.68
CA VAL A 115 -18.00 9.02 -11.03
C VAL A 115 -16.93 8.48 -11.98
N GLY A 116 -15.85 7.92 -11.44
CA GLY A 116 -14.79 7.27 -12.20
C GLY A 116 -13.89 6.43 -11.29
N VAL A 117 -13.17 5.48 -11.88
CA VAL A 117 -12.22 4.60 -11.19
C VAL A 117 -11.10 4.18 -12.14
N GLU A 118 -9.85 4.22 -11.68
CA GLU A 118 -8.69 3.79 -12.45
C GLU A 118 -7.88 2.79 -11.64
N LEU A 119 -7.39 1.73 -12.29
CA LEU A 119 -6.48 0.78 -11.67
C LEU A 119 -5.03 1.18 -11.96
N ASN A 120 -4.14 0.92 -11.02
CA ASN A 120 -2.71 1.12 -11.18
C ASN A 120 -1.91 0.11 -10.33
N ASP A 121 -0.59 0.08 -10.53
CA ASP A 121 0.32 -0.87 -9.88
C ASP A 121 0.88 -0.38 -8.53
N THR A 122 0.43 0.78 -8.05
CA THR A 122 0.88 1.36 -6.78
C THR A 122 0.67 0.35 -5.65
N ASN A 123 1.69 0.17 -4.82
CA ASN A 123 1.66 -0.75 -3.68
C ASN A 123 1.32 -2.23 -4.00
N GLY A 124 1.52 -2.67 -5.25
CA GLY A 124 1.21 -4.02 -5.69
C GLY A 124 -0.22 -4.21 -6.19
N GLY A 125 -0.92 -3.10 -6.47
CA GLY A 125 -2.26 -3.04 -7.05
C GLY A 125 -3.21 -2.17 -6.25
N SER A 126 -3.53 -1.00 -6.82
CA SER A 126 -4.42 0.00 -6.24
C SER A 126 -5.51 0.40 -7.21
N PHE A 127 -6.55 1.00 -6.69
CA PHE A 127 -7.52 1.73 -7.47
C PHE A 127 -7.63 3.18 -7.00
N SER A 128 -7.69 4.10 -7.95
CA SER A 128 -7.96 5.52 -7.75
C SER A 128 -9.43 5.77 -8.03
N VAL A 129 -10.19 6.18 -7.03
CA VAL A 129 -11.63 6.40 -7.12
C VAL A 129 -11.92 7.89 -7.14
N MET A 130 -12.75 8.31 -8.09
CA MET A 130 -13.31 9.66 -8.17
C MET A 130 -14.77 9.62 -7.69
N ALA A 131 -15.09 10.41 -6.68
CA ALA A 131 -16.42 10.51 -6.11
C ALA A 131 -16.96 11.94 -6.13
N ALA A 132 -18.28 12.10 -6.25
CA ALA A 132 -18.95 13.40 -6.25
C ALA A 132 -20.29 13.31 -5.54
N HIS A 133 -20.93 14.46 -5.29
CA HIS A 133 -22.30 14.49 -4.77
C HIS A 133 -23.29 13.89 -5.76
N ILE A 134 -24.27 13.15 -5.28
CA ILE A 134 -25.44 12.77 -6.10
C ILE A 134 -26.12 14.05 -6.56
N GLY A 135 -26.40 14.14 -7.88
CA GLY A 135 -26.97 15.34 -8.51
C GLY A 135 -25.97 16.45 -8.84
N SER A 136 -24.67 16.20 -8.71
CA SER A 136 -23.63 17.11 -9.22
C SER A 136 -23.60 17.13 -10.74
N ALA A 137 -23.00 18.19 -11.32
CA ALA A 137 -22.74 18.28 -12.77
C ALA A 137 -21.53 17.47 -13.24
N VAL A 138 -20.84 16.76 -12.34
CA VAL A 138 -19.67 15.94 -12.68
C VAL A 138 -20.10 14.73 -13.52
N PRO A 139 -19.53 14.54 -14.72
CA PRO A 139 -19.91 13.42 -15.58
C PRO A 139 -19.48 12.08 -14.99
N VAL A 140 -20.33 11.07 -15.16
CA VAL A 140 -20.04 9.68 -14.73
C VAL A 140 -19.48 8.90 -15.92
N ASN A 141 -18.31 8.29 -15.73
CA ASN A 141 -17.75 7.34 -16.69
C ASN A 141 -18.37 5.95 -16.51
N LYS A 142 -19.56 5.75 -17.07
CA LYS A 142 -20.32 4.50 -16.90
C LYS A 142 -19.57 3.29 -17.48
N GLU A 143 -18.95 3.44 -18.63
CA GLU A 143 -18.22 2.34 -19.30
C GLU A 143 -17.09 1.81 -18.40
N GLN A 144 -16.31 2.72 -17.82
CA GLN A 144 -15.23 2.37 -16.90
C GLN A 144 -15.76 1.68 -15.64
N LEU A 145 -16.83 2.21 -15.04
CA LEU A 145 -17.44 1.61 -13.84
C LEU A 145 -17.99 0.21 -14.14
N ASP A 146 -18.67 0.03 -15.28
CA ASP A 146 -19.21 -1.27 -15.66
C ASP A 146 -18.09 -2.29 -15.94
N HIS A 147 -16.97 -1.85 -16.51
CA HIS A 147 -15.79 -2.69 -16.68
C HIS A 147 -15.25 -3.19 -15.33
N ILE A 148 -15.09 -2.31 -14.34
CA ILE A 148 -14.60 -2.68 -13.01
C ILE A 148 -15.60 -3.59 -12.28
N ARG A 149 -16.90 -3.33 -12.38
CA ARG A 149 -17.92 -4.22 -11.78
C ARG A 149 -17.88 -5.63 -12.40
N GLN A 150 -17.67 -5.73 -13.72
CA GLN A 150 -17.49 -7.01 -14.39
C GLN A 150 -16.21 -7.71 -13.95
N TYR A 151 -15.13 -6.96 -13.76
CA TYR A 151 -13.88 -7.50 -13.23
C TYR A 151 -14.07 -8.06 -11.81
N GLU A 152 -14.73 -7.34 -10.90
CA GLU A 152 -15.05 -7.81 -9.54
C GLU A 152 -15.96 -9.03 -9.55
N ALA A 153 -16.99 -9.03 -10.40
CA ALA A 153 -17.87 -10.19 -10.55
C ALA A 153 -17.11 -11.45 -11.00
N LYS A 154 -16.16 -11.29 -11.94
CA LYS A 154 -15.28 -12.36 -12.39
C LYS A 154 -14.31 -12.82 -11.30
N ALA A 155 -13.77 -11.89 -10.52
CA ALA A 155 -12.89 -12.15 -9.39
C ALA A 155 -13.59 -12.84 -8.21
N ALA A 156 -14.94 -12.87 -8.23
CA ALA A 156 -15.79 -13.54 -7.25
C ALA A 156 -15.47 -13.18 -5.79
N ILE A 157 -15.20 -11.88 -5.53
CA ILE A 157 -14.80 -11.39 -4.19
C ILE A 157 -15.89 -11.52 -3.13
N GLY A 158 -17.12 -11.86 -3.50
CA GLY A 158 -18.21 -12.21 -2.59
C GLY A 158 -18.22 -13.67 -2.14
N GLU A 159 -17.38 -14.54 -2.74
CA GLU A 159 -17.41 -15.98 -2.54
C GLU A 159 -16.31 -16.43 -1.57
N LEU A 160 -16.67 -17.24 -0.58
CA LEU A 160 -15.72 -17.77 0.41
C LEU A 160 -14.59 -18.59 -0.27
N SER A 161 -14.93 -19.34 -1.32
CA SER A 161 -13.96 -20.15 -2.07
C SER A 161 -12.79 -19.34 -2.64
N THR A 162 -13.00 -18.08 -2.99
CA THR A 162 -11.95 -17.16 -3.47
C THR A 162 -10.88 -16.94 -2.38
N TYR A 163 -11.32 -16.76 -1.14
CA TYR A 163 -10.43 -16.56 0.00
C TYR A 163 -9.75 -17.85 0.45
N GLU A 164 -10.41 -19.00 0.35
CA GLU A 164 -9.81 -20.31 0.60
C GLU A 164 -8.69 -20.61 -0.39
N GLN A 165 -8.91 -20.29 -1.67
CA GLN A 165 -7.87 -20.41 -2.69
C GLN A 165 -6.71 -19.42 -2.46
N PHE A 166 -7.00 -18.19 -2.07
CA PHE A 166 -5.98 -17.22 -1.69
C PHE A 166 -5.15 -17.73 -0.51
N LYS A 167 -5.79 -18.20 0.56
CA LYS A 167 -5.11 -18.82 1.72
C LYS A 167 -4.16 -19.94 1.27
N THR A 168 -4.62 -20.83 0.43
CA THR A 168 -3.80 -21.95 -0.10
C THR A 168 -2.57 -21.43 -0.85
N ARG A 169 -2.73 -20.41 -1.69
CA ARG A 169 -1.59 -19.79 -2.41
C ARG A 169 -0.60 -19.12 -1.47
N VAL A 170 -1.10 -18.45 -0.44
CA VAL A 170 -0.28 -17.79 0.60
C VAL A 170 0.53 -18.82 1.39
N GLU A 171 -0.10 -19.91 1.82
CA GLU A 171 0.57 -21.01 2.53
C GLU A 171 1.64 -21.67 1.66
N ASN A 172 1.34 -21.95 0.40
CA ASN A 172 2.30 -22.49 -0.55
C ASN A 172 3.48 -21.54 -0.80
N ASN A 173 3.23 -20.24 -0.94
CA ASN A 173 4.30 -19.24 -1.10
C ASN A 173 5.21 -19.23 0.13
N ARG A 174 4.64 -19.24 1.33
CA ARG A 174 5.41 -19.33 2.58
C ARG A 174 6.36 -20.53 2.58
N GLU A 175 5.84 -21.73 2.33
CA GLU A 175 6.64 -22.95 2.36
C GLU A 175 7.74 -22.93 1.28
N GLN A 176 7.43 -22.46 0.09
CA GLN A 176 8.41 -22.32 -0.99
C GLN A 176 9.50 -21.29 -0.67
N LEU A 177 9.13 -20.14 -0.09
CA LEU A 177 10.11 -19.10 0.27
C LEU A 177 11.03 -19.60 1.39
N ARG A 178 10.49 -20.27 2.41
CA ARG A 178 11.27 -20.90 3.48
C ARG A 178 12.25 -21.94 2.92
N ALA A 179 11.78 -22.81 2.05
CA ALA A 179 12.62 -23.84 1.42
C ALA A 179 13.75 -23.21 0.55
N THR A 180 13.42 -22.12 -0.15
CA THR A 180 14.40 -21.38 -0.98
C THR A 180 15.50 -20.77 -0.12
N ILE A 181 15.17 -20.08 0.96
CA ILE A 181 16.14 -19.47 1.88
C ILE A 181 16.96 -20.57 2.58
N ALA A 182 16.33 -21.63 3.08
CA ALA A 182 17.02 -22.76 3.71
C ALA A 182 18.03 -23.45 2.76
N LYS A 183 17.67 -23.57 1.47
CA LYS A 183 18.58 -24.08 0.45
C LYS A 183 19.81 -23.19 0.30
N TYR A 184 19.65 -21.86 0.16
CA TYR A 184 20.79 -20.95 0.04
C TYR A 184 21.69 -21.05 1.26
N LYS A 185 21.14 -21.09 2.45
CA LYS A 185 21.88 -21.28 3.69
C LYS A 185 22.66 -22.60 3.72
N SER A 186 22.05 -23.71 3.28
CA SER A 186 22.74 -25.01 3.20
C SER A 186 23.89 -25.04 2.17
N GLU A 187 23.82 -24.17 1.16
CA GLU A 187 24.89 -23.95 0.18
C GLU A 187 25.96 -22.98 0.67
N GLY A 188 25.89 -22.50 1.91
CA GLY A 188 26.79 -21.51 2.49
C GLY A 188 26.62 -20.10 1.94
N LYS A 189 25.51 -19.82 1.28
CA LYS A 189 25.20 -18.50 0.72
C LYS A 189 24.63 -17.56 1.79
N ARG A 190 25.09 -16.32 1.72
CA ARG A 190 24.63 -15.23 2.58
C ARG A 190 23.41 -14.55 1.96
N VAL A 191 22.35 -14.40 2.74
CA VAL A 191 21.13 -13.71 2.33
C VAL A 191 20.95 -12.46 3.17
N CYS A 192 20.77 -11.32 2.51
CA CYS A 192 20.37 -10.07 3.15
C CYS A 192 19.03 -9.60 2.57
N GLY A 193 18.30 -8.76 3.30
CA GLY A 193 17.06 -8.15 2.82
C GLY A 193 17.26 -6.71 2.33
N ILE A 194 16.34 -6.21 1.52
CA ILE A 194 16.21 -4.80 1.13
C ILE A 194 14.80 -4.34 1.44
N GLY A 195 14.67 -3.20 2.13
CA GLY A 195 13.41 -2.53 2.46
C GLY A 195 12.77 -3.01 3.77
N ALA A 196 13.10 -2.36 4.90
CA ALA A 196 12.49 -2.62 6.21
C ALA A 196 11.12 -1.92 6.33
N SER A 197 10.16 -2.32 5.51
CA SER A 197 8.80 -1.77 5.46
C SER A 197 7.83 -2.55 6.34
N THR A 198 6.66 -1.95 6.66
CA THR A 198 5.56 -2.65 7.36
C THR A 198 5.17 -3.93 6.62
N LYS A 199 4.94 -3.84 5.31
CA LYS A 199 4.63 -4.99 4.45
C LYS A 199 5.73 -6.05 4.47
N GLY A 200 7.00 -5.63 4.38
CA GLY A 200 8.14 -6.54 4.47
C GLY A 200 8.16 -7.32 5.80
N ASN A 201 7.80 -6.67 6.90
CA ASN A 201 7.70 -7.34 8.20
C ASN A 201 6.64 -8.44 8.22
N VAL A 202 5.53 -8.28 7.48
CA VAL A 202 4.52 -9.36 7.35
C VAL A 202 5.14 -10.60 6.72
N VAL A 203 5.89 -10.44 5.62
CA VAL A 203 6.58 -11.57 4.96
C VAL A 203 7.56 -12.24 5.91
N LEU A 204 8.41 -11.45 6.57
CA LEU A 204 9.42 -11.97 7.50
C LEU A 204 8.80 -12.75 8.65
N GLN A 205 7.80 -12.19 9.31
CA GLN A 205 7.12 -12.81 10.45
C GLN A 205 6.32 -14.04 10.04
N TYR A 206 5.56 -13.96 8.94
CA TYR A 206 4.75 -15.06 8.45
C TYR A 206 5.61 -16.26 8.01
N CYS A 207 6.77 -16.00 7.41
CA CYS A 207 7.75 -17.04 7.08
C CYS A 207 8.57 -17.50 8.29
N GLY A 208 8.53 -16.80 9.42
CA GLY A 208 9.31 -17.12 10.61
C GLY A 208 10.81 -16.94 10.40
N PHE A 209 11.21 -15.96 9.59
CA PHE A 209 12.62 -15.63 9.36
C PHE A 209 13.20 -14.84 10.53
N GLY A 210 14.45 -15.10 10.83
CA GLY A 210 15.25 -14.40 11.82
C GLY A 210 16.65 -14.06 11.32
N PRO A 211 17.54 -13.55 12.20
CA PRO A 211 18.91 -13.19 11.84
C PRO A 211 19.75 -14.35 11.32
N ASP A 212 19.39 -15.58 11.69
CA ASP A 212 20.05 -16.80 11.19
C ASP A 212 19.70 -17.10 9.73
N ASP A 213 18.58 -16.59 9.22
CA ASP A 213 18.12 -16.81 7.84
C ASP A 213 18.46 -15.63 6.92
N ILE A 214 18.34 -14.41 7.46
CA ILE A 214 18.62 -13.14 6.79
C ILE A 214 19.49 -12.31 7.73
N GLU A 215 20.75 -12.07 7.33
CA GLU A 215 21.75 -11.48 8.21
C GLU A 215 21.41 -10.04 8.64
N MET A 216 20.90 -9.24 7.72
CA MET A 216 20.52 -7.85 7.92
C MET A 216 19.58 -7.36 6.82
N ILE A 217 18.91 -6.24 7.06
CA ILE A 217 18.06 -5.59 6.06
C ILE A 217 18.55 -4.17 5.80
N GLY A 218 18.77 -3.85 4.53
CA GLY A 218 19.08 -2.50 4.07
C GLY A 218 17.82 -1.65 3.93
N ASP A 219 17.86 -0.44 4.45
CA ASP A 219 16.80 0.56 4.25
C ASP A 219 17.44 1.91 3.87
N VAL A 220 16.66 2.77 3.21
CA VAL A 220 17.10 4.12 2.82
C VAL A 220 16.77 5.17 3.89
N ASN A 221 15.89 4.84 4.85
CA ASN A 221 15.49 5.76 5.90
C ASN A 221 16.46 5.72 7.09
N PRO A 222 17.24 6.79 7.34
CA PRO A 222 18.24 6.83 8.41
C PRO A 222 17.63 6.70 9.81
N ASP A 223 16.35 7.03 10.01
CA ASP A 223 15.66 6.88 11.30
C ASP A 223 15.54 5.40 11.74
N LYS A 224 15.73 4.45 10.82
CA LYS A 224 15.66 3.01 11.10
C LYS A 224 17.02 2.37 11.37
N PHE A 225 18.12 3.04 11.02
CA PHE A 225 19.46 2.46 11.14
C PHE A 225 19.82 2.14 12.60
N GLY A 226 20.37 0.96 12.83
CA GLY A 226 20.69 0.47 14.17
C GLY A 226 19.49 -0.11 14.95
N SER A 227 18.29 -0.03 14.37
CA SER A 227 17.10 -0.72 14.91
C SER A 227 17.02 -2.16 14.40
N TYR A 228 15.96 -2.85 14.80
CA TYR A 228 15.65 -4.24 14.42
C TYR A 228 14.25 -4.34 13.84
N THR A 229 14.04 -5.30 12.95
CA THR A 229 12.69 -5.58 12.43
C THR A 229 11.80 -6.13 13.56
N PRO A 230 10.54 -5.62 13.69
CA PRO A 230 9.61 -6.09 14.72
C PRO A 230 9.33 -7.59 14.58
N GLY A 231 9.39 -8.30 15.68
CA GLY A 231 9.07 -9.74 15.77
C GLY A 231 10.12 -10.69 15.18
N SER A 232 10.84 -10.29 14.15
CA SER A 232 11.89 -11.11 13.50
C SER A 232 13.32 -10.78 13.97
N TRP A 233 13.53 -9.64 14.62
CA TRP A 233 14.79 -9.21 15.23
C TRP A 233 15.99 -9.14 14.27
N ILE A 234 15.75 -8.98 12.97
CA ILE A 234 16.80 -8.82 11.98
C ILE A 234 17.33 -7.38 12.05
N PRO A 235 18.65 -7.17 12.15
CA PRO A 235 19.22 -5.83 12.26
C PRO A 235 19.01 -5.01 10.98
N ILE A 236 18.65 -3.73 11.15
CA ILE A 236 18.47 -2.79 10.03
C ILE A 236 19.73 -1.95 9.89
N ARG A 237 20.24 -1.85 8.67
CA ARG A 237 21.43 -1.08 8.28
C ARG A 237 21.08 -0.16 7.11
N SER A 238 22.01 0.71 6.74
CA SER A 238 21.87 1.43 5.47
C SER A 238 21.91 0.46 4.29
N GLU A 239 21.20 0.78 3.22
CA GLU A 239 21.26 0.00 1.97
C GLU A 239 22.69 -0.13 1.46
N ALA A 240 23.50 0.94 1.57
CA ALA A 240 24.91 0.94 1.19
C ALA A 240 25.72 -0.10 1.97
N GLU A 241 25.60 -0.16 3.32
CA GLU A 241 26.29 -1.16 4.13
C GLU A 241 25.93 -2.59 3.75
N VAL A 242 24.63 -2.85 3.45
CA VAL A 242 24.18 -4.17 3.01
C VAL A 242 24.81 -4.53 1.64
N LEU A 243 24.78 -3.59 0.70
CA LEU A 243 25.35 -3.83 -0.64
C LEU A 243 26.88 -4.00 -0.61
N ASP A 244 27.59 -3.25 0.24
CA ASP A 244 29.05 -3.34 0.44
C ASP A 244 29.47 -4.63 1.17
N SER A 245 28.58 -5.27 1.89
CA SER A 245 28.82 -6.58 2.50
C SER A 245 28.87 -7.73 1.48
N HIS A 246 28.51 -7.47 0.23
CA HIS A 246 28.46 -8.43 -0.87
C HIS A 246 27.69 -9.73 -0.55
N PRO A 247 26.38 -9.67 -0.20
CA PRO A 247 25.59 -10.87 -0.01
C PRO A 247 25.41 -11.63 -1.35
N ASP A 248 25.27 -12.95 -1.28
CA ASP A 248 25.04 -13.78 -2.47
C ASP A 248 23.62 -13.60 -3.03
N VAL A 249 22.64 -13.28 -2.17
CA VAL A 249 21.25 -13.07 -2.54
C VAL A 249 20.66 -11.91 -1.75
N LEU A 250 19.93 -11.03 -2.44
CA LEU A 250 19.15 -9.94 -1.87
C LEU A 250 17.65 -10.29 -1.91
N LEU A 251 17.01 -10.51 -0.76
CA LEU A 251 15.56 -10.64 -0.65
C LEU A 251 14.93 -9.23 -0.68
N VAL A 252 14.26 -8.89 -1.78
CA VAL A 252 13.61 -7.58 -1.95
C VAL A 252 12.18 -7.64 -1.41
N LEU A 253 11.98 -7.05 -0.22
CA LEU A 253 10.68 -7.04 0.46
C LEU A 253 9.67 -6.10 -0.21
N PRO A 254 10.04 -4.88 -0.69
CA PRO A 254 9.15 -4.03 -1.46
C PRO A 254 9.10 -4.49 -2.94
N TRP A 255 8.65 -5.71 -3.16
CA TRP A 255 8.63 -6.43 -4.44
C TRP A 255 7.89 -5.70 -5.57
N HIS A 256 6.90 -4.88 -5.23
CA HIS A 256 6.13 -4.07 -6.17
C HIS A 256 6.95 -2.95 -6.85
N PHE A 257 8.14 -2.61 -6.33
CA PHE A 257 9.10 -1.71 -7.00
C PHE A 257 10.07 -2.45 -7.92
N ARG A 258 9.70 -3.61 -8.43
CA ARG A 258 10.55 -4.46 -9.28
C ARG A 258 11.23 -3.70 -10.42
N GLU A 259 10.49 -2.86 -11.13
CA GLU A 259 11.03 -2.05 -12.24
C GLU A 259 12.10 -1.07 -11.77
N PHE A 260 11.90 -0.46 -10.61
CA PHE A 260 12.91 0.41 -9.99
C PHE A 260 14.20 -0.36 -9.72
N PHE A 261 14.11 -1.56 -9.13
CA PHE A 261 15.29 -2.39 -8.86
C PHE A 261 15.99 -2.81 -10.15
N ALA A 262 15.23 -3.22 -11.16
CA ALA A 262 15.77 -3.62 -12.47
C ALA A 262 16.43 -2.45 -13.23
N GLY A 263 15.96 -1.23 -13.07
CA GLY A 263 16.51 -0.02 -13.67
C GLY A 263 17.67 0.61 -12.90
N SER A 264 17.91 0.20 -11.66
CA SER A 264 18.88 0.84 -10.78
C SER A 264 20.28 0.23 -10.92
N SER A 265 21.27 1.07 -11.23
CA SER A 265 22.67 0.65 -11.42
C SER A 265 23.33 0.04 -10.18
N ILE A 266 22.84 0.36 -8.97
CA ILE A 266 23.39 -0.15 -7.71
C ILE A 266 23.09 -1.65 -7.49
N PHE A 267 22.06 -2.18 -8.16
CA PHE A 267 21.70 -3.62 -8.11
C PHE A 267 22.23 -4.42 -9.29
N LYS A 268 22.91 -3.77 -10.25
CA LYS A 268 23.44 -4.43 -11.44
C LYS A 268 24.44 -5.54 -11.08
N GLY A 269 24.25 -6.72 -11.66
CA GLY A 269 25.05 -7.92 -11.42
C GLY A 269 24.75 -8.65 -10.12
N ARG A 270 23.72 -8.24 -9.36
CA ARG A 270 23.32 -8.86 -8.09
C ARG A 270 22.18 -9.85 -8.28
N ASN A 271 22.19 -10.91 -7.49
CA ASN A 271 21.09 -11.85 -7.43
C ASN A 271 20.01 -11.31 -6.50
N VAL A 272 18.84 -11.03 -7.05
CA VAL A 272 17.69 -10.45 -6.36
C VAL A 272 16.56 -11.47 -6.33
N LEU A 273 16.07 -11.77 -5.14
CA LEU A 273 14.95 -12.68 -4.90
C LEU A 273 13.70 -11.84 -4.60
N PHE A 274 12.71 -11.92 -5.46
CA PHE A 274 11.38 -11.35 -5.21
C PHE A 274 10.48 -12.42 -4.57
N PRO A 275 9.85 -12.13 -3.40
CA PRO A 275 9.01 -13.10 -2.70
C PRO A 275 7.60 -13.20 -3.28
N LEU A 276 7.14 -12.15 -3.98
CA LEU A 276 5.78 -11.98 -4.50
C LEU A 276 5.80 -11.34 -5.90
N PRO A 277 4.76 -11.53 -6.72
CA PRO A 277 3.59 -12.40 -6.54
C PRO A 277 3.94 -13.89 -6.60
N ILE A 278 5.06 -14.23 -7.21
CA ILE A 278 5.71 -15.54 -7.26
C ILE A 278 7.16 -15.41 -6.82
N ILE A 279 7.71 -16.46 -6.23
CA ILE A 279 9.12 -16.46 -5.83
C ILE A 279 9.98 -16.55 -7.07
N GLU A 280 10.79 -15.53 -7.29
CA GLU A 280 11.64 -15.44 -8.47
C GLU A 280 13.02 -14.88 -8.13
N LEU A 281 14.06 -15.59 -8.54
CA LEU A 281 15.45 -15.14 -8.50
C LEU A 281 15.84 -14.57 -9.86
N VAL A 282 16.31 -13.33 -9.86
CA VAL A 282 16.77 -12.63 -11.07
C VAL A 282 18.18 -12.08 -10.82
N THR A 283 19.06 -12.17 -11.79
CA THR A 283 20.32 -11.41 -11.79
C THR A 283 20.08 -10.11 -12.54
N LEU A 284 20.14 -8.98 -11.86
CA LEU A 284 19.89 -7.65 -12.42
C LEU A 284 21.09 -7.05 -13.11
#